data_3277500b95cffeb392f0fef41167944d
#
_entry.id   3277500b95cffeb392f0fef41167944d
#
_cell.length_a   1.000
_cell.length_b   1.000
_cell.length_c   1.000
_cell.angle_alpha   90.00
_cell.angle_beta   90.00
_cell.angle_gamma   90.00
#
_symmetry.space_group_name_H-M   'P 1'
#
loop_
_entity.id
_entity.type
_entity.pdbx_description
1 polymer ?
#
loop_
_entity_poly.entity_id
_entity_poly.type
_entity_poly.pdbx_seq_one_letter_code
_entity_poly.pdbx_strand_id
1 'polypeptide(L)'
;IDFTVYNNAMSAAHNLALRELYDKYQAKGLEIYQISLDTDEHFWKTSADNLPWVCVRDAAGPYSQYVSIYGVAGLPSVFLVGRDNVLKLRGENIQDLEAEIRKLL
;
A
#
# COMPACT_ATOMS: atom_id res chain seq x y z
N ILE A 1 -0.73 -2.44 -4.53
CA ILE A 1 -0.16 -1.09 -4.38
C ILE A 1 -0.87 -0.38 -3.24
N ASP A 2 -0.11 0.20 -2.34
CA ASP A 2 -0.65 0.92 -1.18
C ASP A 2 0.00 2.30 -1.08
N PHE A 3 -0.81 3.34 -1.17
CA PHE A 3 -0.37 4.71 -0.90
C PHE A 3 -0.64 5.04 0.57
N THR A 4 0.37 5.52 1.28
CA THR A 4 0.28 5.74 2.71
C THR A 4 1.14 6.93 3.16
N VAL A 5 0.90 7.36 4.40
CA VAL A 5 1.79 8.26 5.15
C VAL A 5 2.02 7.59 6.51
N TYR A 6 3.26 7.30 6.83
CA TYR A 6 3.58 6.67 8.12
C TYR A 6 3.35 7.62 9.30
N ASN A 7 3.53 8.91 9.09
CA ASN A 7 3.22 9.92 10.10
C ASN A 7 1.72 10.23 10.15
N ASN A 8 0.94 9.19 10.44
CA ASN A 8 -0.52 9.23 10.53
C ASN A 8 -0.94 8.27 11.63
N ALA A 9 -1.89 8.67 12.47
CA ALA A 9 -2.35 7.87 13.59
C ALA A 9 -2.90 6.48 13.18
N MET A 10 -3.41 6.34 11.97
CA MET A 10 -3.97 5.08 11.46
C MET A 10 -2.94 4.16 10.81
N SER A 11 -1.72 4.64 10.60
CA SER A 11 -0.69 3.90 9.84
C SER A 11 -0.30 2.59 10.50
N ALA A 12 -0.13 2.58 11.81
CA ALA A 12 0.28 1.37 12.55
C ALA A 12 -0.74 0.24 12.40
N ALA A 13 -2.03 0.53 12.55
CA ALA A 13 -3.10 -0.45 12.39
C ALA A 13 -3.22 -0.92 10.95
N HIS A 14 -3.10 -0.02 10.00
CA HIS A 14 -3.13 -0.32 8.58
C HIS A 14 -1.98 -1.26 8.18
N ASN A 15 -0.76 -0.96 8.58
CA ASN A 15 0.41 -1.79 8.30
C ASN A 15 0.32 -3.15 8.98
N LEU A 16 -0.25 -3.21 10.19
CA LEU A 16 -0.45 -4.49 10.87
C LEU A 16 -1.42 -5.38 10.10
N ALA A 17 -2.53 -4.82 9.61
CA ALA A 17 -3.49 -5.55 8.78
C ALA A 17 -2.85 -6.06 7.49
N LEU A 18 -2.05 -5.23 6.82
CA LEU A 18 -1.32 -5.64 5.63
C LEU A 18 -0.31 -6.75 5.92
N ARG A 19 0.35 -6.69 7.07
CA ARG A 19 1.33 -7.69 7.47
C ARG A 19 0.69 -9.05 7.68
N GLU A 20 -0.49 -9.10 8.28
CA GLU A 20 -1.23 -10.34 8.43
C GLU A 20 -1.57 -10.97 7.08
N LEU A 21 -2.00 -10.17 6.12
CA LEU A 21 -2.27 -10.64 4.76
C LEU A 21 -0.99 -11.09 4.04
N TYR A 22 0.07 -10.34 4.20
CA TYR A 22 1.37 -10.66 3.60
C TYR A 22 1.91 -11.99 4.11
N ASP A 23 1.85 -12.22 5.41
CA ASP A 23 2.32 -13.47 6.03
C ASP A 23 1.52 -14.67 5.54
N LYS A 24 0.21 -14.49 5.30
CA LYS A 24 -0.65 -15.58 4.80
C LYS A 24 -0.42 -15.92 3.34
N TYR A 25 -0.19 -14.91 2.49
CA TYR A 25 -0.31 -15.08 1.04
C TYR A 25 0.98 -14.81 0.26
N GLN A 26 2.03 -14.35 0.91
CA GLN A 26 3.31 -14.05 0.25
C GLN A 26 3.85 -15.30 -0.47
N ALA A 27 3.81 -16.44 0.17
CA ALA A 27 4.27 -17.71 -0.42
C ALA A 27 3.40 -18.15 -1.60
N LYS A 28 2.17 -17.65 -1.70
CA LYS A 28 1.23 -17.95 -2.79
C LYS A 28 1.32 -16.93 -3.93
N GLY A 29 2.17 -15.92 -3.78
CA GLY A 29 2.43 -14.94 -4.83
C GLY A 29 1.98 -13.52 -4.53
N LEU A 30 1.47 -13.23 -3.33
CA LEU A 30 1.13 -11.87 -2.95
C LEU A 30 2.40 -11.04 -2.79
N GLU A 31 2.41 -9.86 -3.38
CA GLU A 31 3.43 -8.84 -3.13
C GLU A 31 2.76 -7.52 -2.78
N ILE A 32 3.41 -6.74 -1.93
CA ILE A 32 2.95 -5.41 -1.57
C ILE A 32 4.00 -4.40 -2.01
N TYR A 33 3.55 -3.39 -2.73
CA TYR A 33 4.36 -2.25 -3.14
C TYR A 33 3.77 -1.02 -2.45
N GLN A 34 4.43 -0.54 -1.41
CA GLN A 34 3.93 0.56 -0.59
C GLN A 34 4.66 1.85 -0.92
N ILE A 35 3.89 2.88 -1.25
CA ILE A 35 4.40 4.19 -1.63
C ILE A 35 4.06 5.16 -0.51
N SER A 36 5.09 5.68 0.15
CA SER A 36 4.94 6.70 1.18
C SER A 36 4.93 8.09 0.55
N LEU A 37 4.01 8.91 1.00
CA LEU A 37 3.94 10.33 0.68
C LEU A 37 4.48 11.19 1.82
N ASP A 38 5.24 10.58 2.75
CA ASP A 38 5.87 11.31 3.86
C ASP A 38 6.87 12.33 3.34
N THR A 39 6.83 13.53 3.90
CA THR A 39 7.77 14.60 3.56
C THR A 39 9.06 14.52 4.39
N ASP A 40 9.02 13.83 5.54
CA ASP A 40 10.18 13.59 6.39
C ASP A 40 10.87 12.28 5.99
N GLU A 41 11.99 12.38 5.29
CA GLU A 41 12.74 11.24 4.80
C GLU A 41 13.26 10.34 5.93
N HIS A 42 13.75 10.94 7.02
CA HIS A 42 14.28 10.19 8.14
C HIS A 42 13.19 9.37 8.83
N PHE A 43 12.03 9.98 9.07
CA PHE A 43 10.88 9.31 9.65
C PHE A 43 10.41 8.15 8.77
N TRP A 44 10.32 8.38 7.45
CA TRP A 44 9.97 7.34 6.50
C TRP A 44 10.94 6.17 6.54
N LYS A 45 12.24 6.46 6.45
CA LYS A 45 13.29 5.43 6.41
C LYS A 45 13.27 4.56 7.66
N THR A 46 13.15 5.17 8.83
CA THR A 46 13.08 4.45 10.11
C THR A 46 11.84 3.57 10.18
N SER A 47 10.71 4.06 9.72
CA SER A 47 9.45 3.31 9.72
C SER A 47 9.46 2.16 8.72
N ALA A 48 10.02 2.37 7.52
CA ALA A 48 10.06 1.38 6.46
C ALA A 48 11.00 0.22 6.74
N ASP A 49 12.06 0.44 7.53
CA ASP A 49 13.09 -0.57 7.81
C ASP A 49 12.52 -1.84 8.46
N ASN A 50 11.38 -1.73 9.14
CA ASN A 50 10.77 -2.87 9.85
C ASN A 50 9.66 -3.58 9.05
N LEU A 51 9.41 -3.16 7.82
CA LEU A 51 8.34 -3.73 7.00
C LEU A 51 8.89 -4.76 6.02
N PRO A 52 8.20 -5.90 5.82
CA PRO A 52 8.72 -7.02 5.03
C PRO A 52 8.53 -6.88 3.52
N TRP A 53 7.82 -5.87 3.07
CA TRP A 53 7.51 -5.65 1.65
C TRP A 53 8.29 -4.47 1.07
N VAL A 54 8.09 -4.22 -0.22
CA VAL A 54 8.74 -3.11 -0.92
C VAL A 54 8.17 -1.79 -0.43
N CYS A 55 9.02 -0.93 0.10
CA CYS A 55 8.66 0.41 0.57
C CYS A 55 9.47 1.45 -0.20
N VAL A 56 8.77 2.37 -0.84
CA VAL A 56 9.38 3.51 -1.53
C VAL A 56 8.75 4.81 -1.04
N ARG A 57 9.42 5.92 -1.25
CA ARG A 57 8.92 7.25 -0.90
C ARG A 57 8.90 8.13 -2.13
N ASP A 58 7.79 8.83 -2.34
CA ASP A 58 7.72 9.90 -3.33
C ASP A 58 7.98 11.23 -2.62
N ALA A 59 9.10 11.86 -2.94
CA ALA A 59 9.52 13.11 -2.30
C ALA A 59 8.57 14.28 -2.58
N ALA A 60 7.78 14.19 -3.63
CA ALA A 60 6.76 15.20 -3.95
C ALA A 60 5.60 15.17 -2.95
N GLY A 61 5.47 14.09 -2.15
CA GLY A 61 4.42 13.97 -1.14
C GLY A 61 3.02 14.12 -1.75
N PRO A 62 2.17 14.99 -1.18
CA PRO A 62 0.81 15.17 -1.70
C PRO A 62 0.74 15.75 -3.12
N TYR A 63 1.85 16.26 -3.63
CA TYR A 63 1.95 16.77 -5.01
C TYR A 63 2.46 15.73 -6.00
N SER A 64 2.57 14.48 -5.58
CA SER A 64 3.00 13.38 -6.44
C SER A 64 2.09 13.26 -7.66
N GLN A 65 2.70 13.10 -8.84
CA GLN A 65 1.94 12.84 -10.06
C GLN A 65 1.15 11.54 -9.98
N TYR A 66 1.61 10.57 -9.18
CA TYR A 66 0.96 9.28 -9.03
C TYR A 66 -0.34 9.39 -8.22
N VAL A 67 -0.42 10.34 -7.29
CA VAL A 67 -1.67 10.65 -6.59
C VAL A 67 -2.76 11.05 -7.58
N SER A 68 -2.41 11.87 -8.57
CA SER A 68 -3.34 12.27 -9.63
C SER A 68 -3.66 11.13 -10.58
N ILE A 69 -2.64 10.41 -11.06
CA ILE A 69 -2.80 9.31 -12.02
C ILE A 69 -3.70 8.19 -11.46
N TYR A 70 -3.49 7.82 -10.20
CA TYR A 70 -4.30 6.79 -9.55
C TYR A 70 -5.61 7.32 -8.96
N GLY A 71 -5.79 8.63 -8.91
CA GLY A 71 -6.99 9.23 -8.32
C GLY A 71 -7.08 8.99 -6.82
N VAL A 72 -5.96 9.14 -6.11
CA VAL A 72 -5.91 8.94 -4.65
C VAL A 72 -6.65 10.09 -3.97
N ALA A 73 -7.77 9.78 -3.31
CA ALA A 73 -8.61 10.76 -2.64
C ALA A 73 -8.33 10.88 -1.14
N GLY A 74 -7.77 9.84 -0.54
CA GLY A 74 -7.44 9.81 0.89
C GLY A 74 -6.37 8.78 1.17
N LEU A 75 -5.82 8.78 2.38
CA LEU A 75 -4.76 7.87 2.79
C LEU A 75 -5.17 7.10 4.05
N PRO A 76 -4.85 5.81 4.11
CA PRO A 76 -4.23 4.99 3.08
C PRO A 76 -5.18 4.67 1.94
N SER A 77 -4.63 4.41 0.74
CA SER A 77 -5.39 3.98 -0.44
C SER A 77 -4.75 2.75 -1.04
N VAL A 78 -5.53 1.68 -1.15
CA VAL A 78 -5.09 0.39 -1.68
C VAL A 78 -5.58 0.20 -3.11
N PHE A 79 -4.73 -0.35 -3.97
CA PHE A 79 -5.07 -0.72 -5.33
C PHE A 79 -4.64 -2.15 -5.58
N LEU A 80 -5.55 -2.97 -6.08
CA LEU A 80 -5.32 -4.38 -6.32
C LEU A 80 -4.97 -4.61 -7.79
N VAL A 81 -3.79 -5.19 -8.02
CA VAL A 81 -3.26 -5.45 -9.36
C VAL A 81 -3.12 -6.95 -9.55
N GLY A 82 -3.58 -7.45 -10.68
CA GLY A 82 -3.51 -8.87 -11.00
C GLY A 82 -2.11 -9.32 -11.45
N ARG A 83 -1.97 -10.63 -11.66
CA ARG A 83 -0.71 -11.23 -12.14
C ARG A 83 -0.31 -10.75 -13.54
N ASP A 84 -1.28 -10.24 -14.30
CA ASP A 84 -1.10 -9.66 -15.63
C ASP A 84 -0.70 -8.18 -15.58
N ASN A 85 -0.44 -7.64 -14.39
CA ASN A 85 -0.10 -6.23 -14.14
C ASN A 85 -1.24 -5.26 -14.50
N VAL A 86 -2.47 -5.75 -14.52
CA VAL A 86 -3.65 -4.92 -14.79
C VAL A 86 -4.33 -4.56 -13.46
N LEU A 87 -4.65 -3.29 -13.27
CA LEU A 87 -5.41 -2.82 -12.13
C LEU A 87 -6.81 -3.43 -12.13
N LYS A 88 -7.15 -4.16 -11.08
CA LYS A 88 -8.43 -4.87 -10.98
C LYS A 88 -9.45 -4.12 -10.14
N LEU A 89 -9.03 -3.59 -8.98
CA LEU A 89 -9.93 -2.92 -8.04
C LEU A 89 -9.23 -1.75 -7.37
N ARG A 90 -10.02 -0.72 -7.06
CA ARG A 90 -9.62 0.43 -6.25
C ARG A 90 -10.12 0.21 -4.82
N GLY A 91 -9.36 0.70 -3.82
CA GLY A 91 -9.67 0.48 -2.42
C GLY A 91 -11.09 0.87 -2.00
N GLU A 92 -11.62 1.94 -2.54
CA GLU A 92 -12.99 2.39 -2.28
C GLU A 92 -14.07 1.39 -2.72
N ASN A 93 -13.73 0.49 -3.63
CA ASN A 93 -14.63 -0.56 -4.14
C ASN A 93 -14.35 -1.93 -3.50
N ILE A 94 -13.42 -2.01 -2.55
CA ILE A 94 -13.05 -3.25 -1.89
C ILE A 94 -13.73 -3.30 -0.53
N GLN A 95 -14.65 -4.25 -0.34
CA GLN A 95 -15.30 -4.48 0.94
C GLN A 95 -14.51 -5.48 1.79
N ASP A 96 -13.92 -6.50 1.16
CA ASP A 96 -13.11 -7.53 1.81
C ASP A 96 -11.83 -7.75 1.00
N LEU A 97 -10.76 -7.11 1.42
CA LEU A 97 -9.48 -7.14 0.72
C LEU A 97 -8.92 -8.57 0.65
N GLU A 98 -9.02 -9.33 1.74
CA GLU A 98 -8.51 -10.71 1.75
C GLU A 98 -9.21 -11.59 0.73
N ALA A 99 -10.54 -11.49 0.63
CA ALA A 99 -11.33 -12.24 -0.35
C ALA A 99 -10.92 -11.90 -1.78
N GLU A 100 -10.72 -10.61 -2.06
CA GLU A 100 -10.32 -10.15 -3.40
C GLU A 100 -8.89 -10.59 -3.76
N ILE A 101 -7.98 -10.60 -2.79
CA ILE A 101 -6.63 -11.14 -2.97
C ILE A 101 -6.69 -12.62 -3.34
N ARG A 102 -7.49 -13.40 -2.60
CA ARG A 102 -7.62 -14.84 -2.86
C ARG A 102 -8.13 -15.15 -4.28
N LYS A 103 -9.01 -14.31 -4.80
CA LYS A 103 -9.52 -14.48 -6.18
C LYS A 103 -8.43 -14.33 -7.24
N LEU A 104 -7.37 -13.60 -6.95
CA LEU A 104 -6.29 -13.31 -7.90
C LEU A 104 -5.09 -14.24 -7.76
N LEU A 105 -5.05 -15.05 -6.72
CA LEU A 105 -3.95 -16.00 -6.48
C LEU A 105 -4.11 -17.35 -7.24
#